data_e2a504f2ea4f5beaf23b3b563476b12b
#
_entry.id   e2a504f2ea4f5beaf23b3b563476b12b
#
_cell.length_a   1.000
_cell.length_b   1.000
_cell.length_c   1.000
_cell.angle_alpha   90.00
_cell.angle_beta   90.00
_cell.angle_gamma   90.00
#
_symmetry.space_group_name_H-M   'P 1'
#
loop_
_entity.id
_entity.type
_entity.pdbx_description
1 polymer ?
#
loop_
_entity_poly.entity_id
_entity_poly.type
_entity_poly.pdbx_seq_one_letter_code
_entity_poly.pdbx_strand_id
1 'polypeptide(L)'
;MPDRTNFVRQAANLWQVKLFVQMMMTGLSEQNLDPVQSIDTLPLPVCAYTRGGFRDRRFPDVARFGHCAAKKLDYYGFKLGLRIARSGMITHFPLLSARRHDINHLGSLIEGFSGTVPADKGFLDAYQEQLWNEIQNTQIITPTRKNMEISSEQVKLVKKTKYWRKLIETVGSQLTERFQITKIKVKDLWHYQNRIFRKILSHTVGVFINIQNGNKPLQLALLDEVI
;
A
#
# COMPACT_ATOMS: atom_id res chain seq x y z
N MET A 1 -35.72 6.49 -2.68
CA MET A 1 -34.28 6.19 -2.57
C MET A 1 -33.85 5.47 -3.83
N PRO A 2 -32.69 5.77 -4.42
CA PRO A 2 -32.19 4.99 -5.55
C PRO A 2 -31.98 3.55 -5.11
N ASP A 3 -32.31 2.60 -6.02
CA ASP A 3 -32.08 1.18 -5.79
C ASP A 3 -30.60 0.94 -5.46
N ARG A 4 -30.32 0.12 -4.43
CA ARG A 4 -28.97 -0.23 -3.98
C ARG A 4 -28.08 -0.70 -5.14
N THR A 5 -28.63 -1.45 -6.08
CA THR A 5 -27.92 -1.99 -7.25
C THR A 5 -27.46 -0.86 -8.18
N ASN A 6 -28.32 0.11 -8.46
CA ASN A 6 -28.01 1.26 -9.28
C ASN A 6 -26.97 2.16 -8.60
N PHE A 7 -27.08 2.40 -7.29
CA PHE A 7 -26.08 3.14 -6.53
C PHE A 7 -24.69 2.48 -6.61
N VAL A 8 -24.61 1.17 -6.38
CA VAL A 8 -23.33 0.44 -6.44
C VAL A 8 -22.72 0.50 -7.84
N ARG A 9 -23.55 0.38 -8.90
CA ARG A 9 -23.10 0.49 -10.29
C ARG A 9 -22.59 1.88 -10.61
N GLN A 10 -23.34 2.90 -10.28
CA GLN A 10 -22.92 4.30 -10.49
C GLN A 10 -21.64 4.62 -9.72
N ALA A 11 -21.57 4.22 -8.44
CA ALA A 11 -20.37 4.41 -7.64
C ALA A 11 -19.15 3.67 -8.20
N ALA A 12 -19.33 2.54 -8.88
CA ALA A 12 -18.24 1.85 -9.55
C ALA A 12 -17.80 2.59 -10.83
N ASN A 13 -18.73 3.11 -11.63
CA ASN A 13 -18.43 3.88 -12.83
C ASN A 13 -17.64 5.17 -12.56
N LEU A 14 -17.71 5.70 -11.35
CA LEU A 14 -16.97 6.89 -10.90
C LEU A 14 -15.51 6.59 -10.46
N TRP A 15 -14.92 5.50 -10.92
CA TRP A 15 -13.55 5.12 -10.49
C TRP A 15 -12.49 6.17 -10.87
N GLN A 16 -12.61 6.79 -12.06
CA GLN A 16 -11.71 7.86 -12.49
C GLN A 16 -11.83 9.10 -11.60
N VAL A 17 -13.05 9.45 -11.22
CA VAL A 17 -13.29 10.57 -10.28
C VAL A 17 -12.67 10.28 -8.93
N LYS A 18 -12.78 9.05 -8.42
CA LYS A 18 -12.13 8.66 -7.17
C LYS A 18 -10.61 8.76 -7.25
N LEU A 19 -10.02 8.32 -8.36
CA LEU A 19 -8.58 8.45 -8.60
C LEU A 19 -8.16 9.92 -8.65
N PHE A 20 -8.92 10.75 -9.36
CA PHE A 20 -8.68 12.19 -9.44
C PHE A 20 -8.75 12.86 -8.05
N VAL A 21 -9.75 12.53 -7.23
CA VAL A 21 -9.87 13.03 -5.86
C VAL A 21 -8.70 12.59 -5.00
N GLN A 22 -8.24 11.33 -5.13
CA GLN A 22 -7.04 10.83 -4.45
C GLN A 22 -5.81 11.66 -4.83
N MET A 23 -5.59 11.89 -6.12
CA MET A 23 -4.48 12.69 -6.62
C MET A 23 -4.55 14.15 -6.15
N MET A 24 -5.74 14.74 -6.17
CA MET A 24 -5.95 16.10 -5.66
C MET A 24 -5.62 16.21 -4.17
N MET A 25 -6.08 15.29 -3.34
CA MET A 25 -5.81 15.32 -1.90
C MET A 25 -4.32 15.18 -1.58
N THR A 26 -3.63 14.26 -2.26
CA THR A 26 -2.20 14.07 -2.10
C THR A 26 -1.40 15.26 -2.64
N GLY A 27 -1.85 15.91 -3.71
CA GLY A 27 -1.24 17.09 -4.29
C GLY A 27 -1.46 18.35 -3.42
N LEU A 28 -2.71 18.63 -3.02
CA LEU A 28 -3.06 19.79 -2.19
C LEU A 28 -2.38 19.78 -0.81
N SER A 29 -2.10 18.59 -0.29
CA SER A 29 -1.36 18.42 0.97
C SER A 29 0.15 18.24 0.75
N GLU A 30 0.65 18.40 -0.47
CA GLU A 30 2.07 18.28 -0.88
C GLU A 30 2.71 16.92 -0.53
N GLN A 31 1.89 15.89 -0.26
CA GLN A 31 2.39 14.58 0.16
C GLN A 31 3.12 13.82 -0.95
N ASN A 32 2.79 14.12 -2.21
CA ASN A 32 3.52 13.58 -3.36
C ASN A 32 4.96 14.11 -3.44
N LEU A 33 5.22 15.30 -2.89
CA LEU A 33 6.52 15.96 -2.87
C LEU A 33 7.34 15.60 -1.62
N ASP A 34 6.77 14.78 -0.70
CA ASP A 34 7.53 14.34 0.49
C ASP A 34 8.77 13.55 0.05
N PRO A 35 9.99 14.03 0.35
CA PRO A 35 11.21 13.36 -0.07
C PRO A 35 11.46 12.01 0.61
N VAL A 36 10.62 11.63 1.57
CA VAL A 36 10.72 10.36 2.27
C VAL A 36 9.39 9.62 2.20
N GLN A 37 9.34 8.53 1.42
CA GLN A 37 8.13 7.72 1.30
C GLN A 37 8.44 6.25 1.57
N SER A 38 7.78 5.67 2.57
CA SER A 38 7.96 4.26 2.94
C SER A 38 7.16 3.34 2.03
N ILE A 39 7.70 2.16 1.75
CA ILE A 39 7.04 1.13 0.95
C ILE A 39 6.84 -0.17 1.73
N ASP A 40 5.77 -0.87 1.41
CA ASP A 40 5.48 -2.23 1.89
C ASP A 40 4.48 -2.93 0.97
N THR A 41 4.24 -4.24 1.20
CA THR A 41 3.21 -5.02 0.53
C THR A 41 2.23 -5.61 1.54
N LEU A 42 0.93 -5.52 1.22
CA LEU A 42 -0.14 -6.08 2.01
C LEU A 42 -0.78 -7.26 1.25
N PRO A 43 -0.86 -8.48 1.84
CA PRO A 43 -1.57 -9.59 1.20
C PRO A 43 -3.07 -9.31 1.09
N LEU A 44 -3.63 -9.56 -0.08
CA LEU A 44 -5.05 -9.43 -0.39
C LEU A 44 -5.62 -10.80 -0.79
N PRO A 45 -5.99 -11.66 0.18
CA PRO A 45 -6.63 -12.93 -0.11
C PRO A 45 -7.99 -12.73 -0.80
N VAL A 46 -8.21 -13.45 -1.89
CA VAL A 46 -9.51 -13.54 -2.55
C VAL A 46 -10.30 -14.71 -2.00
N CYS A 47 -9.61 -15.82 -1.75
CA CYS A 47 -10.16 -17.00 -1.10
C CYS A 47 -9.06 -17.78 -0.35
N ALA A 48 -9.47 -18.79 0.40
CA ALA A 48 -8.55 -19.72 1.05
C ALA A 48 -7.69 -20.46 0.00
N TYR A 49 -6.46 -20.81 0.37
CA TYR A 49 -5.50 -21.50 -0.50
C TYR A 49 -6.13 -22.74 -1.21
N THR A 50 -6.84 -23.56 -0.46
CA THR A 50 -7.50 -24.79 -0.97
C THR A 50 -8.59 -24.56 -2.00
N ARG A 51 -9.11 -23.32 -2.11
CA ARG A 51 -10.14 -22.91 -3.08
C ARG A 51 -9.58 -22.11 -4.25
N GLY A 52 -8.26 -21.92 -4.30
CA GLY A 52 -7.58 -21.15 -5.35
C GLY A 52 -7.42 -21.92 -6.67
N GLY A 53 -6.85 -21.25 -7.66
CA GLY A 53 -6.56 -21.81 -8.97
C GLY A 53 -7.82 -22.13 -9.77
N PHE A 54 -7.91 -23.35 -10.29
CA PHE A 54 -9.03 -23.79 -11.13
C PHE A 54 -10.41 -23.77 -10.45
N ARG A 55 -10.45 -23.73 -9.13
CA ARG A 55 -11.70 -23.70 -8.36
C ARG A 55 -12.26 -22.28 -8.21
N ASP A 56 -11.41 -21.24 -8.36
CA ASP A 56 -11.86 -19.85 -8.33
C ASP A 56 -12.07 -19.32 -9.74
N ARG A 57 -13.32 -19.31 -10.17
CA ARG A 57 -13.71 -18.81 -11.49
C ARG A 57 -13.76 -17.28 -11.59
N ARG A 58 -13.57 -16.54 -10.48
CA ARG A 58 -13.70 -15.08 -10.45
C ARG A 58 -12.50 -14.37 -11.01
N PHE A 59 -11.31 -14.93 -10.81
CA PHE A 59 -10.03 -14.32 -11.17
C PHE A 59 -9.09 -15.32 -11.85
N PRO A 60 -9.57 -16.11 -12.83
CA PRO A 60 -8.70 -17.00 -13.57
C PRO A 60 -7.59 -16.14 -14.19
N ASP A 61 -6.38 -16.63 -14.29
CA ASP A 61 -5.24 -16.00 -14.96
C ASP A 61 -4.64 -14.74 -14.32
N VAL A 62 -5.33 -14.06 -13.41
CA VAL A 62 -4.82 -12.83 -12.78
C VAL A 62 -4.46 -13.00 -11.29
N ALA A 63 -5.29 -13.67 -10.49
CA ALA A 63 -4.93 -14.01 -9.11
C ALA A 63 -3.91 -15.15 -9.08
N ARG A 64 -3.07 -15.19 -8.07
CA ARG A 64 -2.00 -16.19 -7.91
C ARG A 64 -1.91 -16.65 -6.47
N PHE A 65 -1.28 -17.81 -6.28
CA PHE A 65 -0.90 -18.30 -4.97
C PHE A 65 0.23 -17.45 -4.41
N GLY A 66 0.10 -17.07 -3.15
CA GLY A 66 1.08 -16.28 -2.42
C GLY A 66 1.27 -16.79 -1.00
N HIS A 67 2.41 -16.46 -0.42
CA HIS A 67 2.77 -16.73 0.95
C HIS A 67 3.12 -15.43 1.67
N CYS A 68 2.60 -15.25 2.88
CA CYS A 68 2.97 -14.17 3.79
C CYS A 68 3.63 -14.76 5.03
N ALA A 69 4.96 -14.72 5.10
CA ALA A 69 5.73 -15.30 6.20
C ALA A 69 5.38 -14.67 7.56
N ALA A 70 5.20 -13.36 7.62
CA ALA A 70 4.85 -12.63 8.85
C ALA A 70 3.51 -13.07 9.45
N LYS A 71 2.55 -13.46 8.61
CA LYS A 71 1.21 -13.92 9.04
C LYS A 71 1.07 -15.45 8.99
N LYS A 72 2.13 -16.19 8.59
CA LYS A 72 2.07 -17.64 8.33
C LYS A 72 0.85 -18.01 7.48
N LEU A 73 0.58 -17.21 6.45
CA LEU A 73 -0.63 -17.30 5.64
C LEU A 73 -0.29 -17.67 4.20
N ASP A 74 -0.79 -18.83 3.79
CA ASP A 74 -0.86 -19.24 2.39
C ASP A 74 -2.23 -18.84 1.85
N TYR A 75 -2.26 -18.13 0.72
CA TYR A 75 -3.50 -17.61 0.16
C TYR A 75 -3.48 -17.61 -1.36
N TYR A 76 -4.67 -17.49 -1.94
CA TYR A 76 -4.85 -17.21 -3.36
C TYR A 76 -5.43 -15.81 -3.51
N GLY A 77 -4.77 -14.96 -4.30
CA GLY A 77 -5.19 -13.58 -4.46
C GLY A 77 -4.12 -12.66 -5.06
N PHE A 78 -3.98 -11.48 -4.46
CA PHE A 78 -3.09 -10.42 -4.89
C PHE A 78 -2.24 -9.92 -3.72
N LYS A 79 -1.27 -9.05 -4.02
CA LYS A 79 -0.65 -8.14 -3.05
C LYS A 79 -1.07 -6.71 -3.40
N LEU A 80 -1.32 -5.89 -2.40
CA LEU A 80 -1.42 -4.46 -2.54
C LEU A 80 -0.05 -3.86 -2.23
N GLY A 81 0.59 -3.24 -3.20
CA GLY A 81 1.72 -2.38 -2.92
C GLY A 81 1.25 -1.11 -2.23
N LEU A 82 2.03 -0.61 -1.31
CA LEU A 82 1.77 0.64 -0.62
C LEU A 82 3.02 1.50 -0.65
N ARG A 83 2.88 2.76 -1.05
CA ARG A 83 3.86 3.81 -0.81
C ARG A 83 3.16 4.94 -0.06
N ILE A 84 3.71 5.34 1.08
CA ILE A 84 3.13 6.35 1.95
C ILE A 84 4.12 7.46 2.25
N ALA A 85 3.65 8.70 2.33
CA ALA A 85 4.38 9.84 2.84
C ALA A 85 4.57 9.75 4.37
N ARG A 86 5.40 10.62 4.94
CA ARG A 86 5.66 10.70 6.40
C ARG A 86 4.42 11.00 7.25
N SER A 87 3.37 11.55 6.65
CA SER A 87 2.06 11.71 7.31
C SER A 87 1.27 10.41 7.42
N GLY A 88 1.66 9.35 6.68
CA GLY A 88 0.87 8.14 6.50
C GLY A 88 -0.13 8.21 5.36
N MET A 89 -0.20 9.32 4.61
CA MET A 89 -1.05 9.42 3.43
C MET A 89 -0.52 8.51 2.31
N ILE A 90 -1.42 7.75 1.70
CA ILE A 90 -1.08 6.80 0.64
C ILE A 90 -0.92 7.57 -0.68
N THR A 91 0.29 7.56 -1.23
CA THR A 91 0.66 8.26 -2.48
C THR A 91 0.65 7.34 -3.69
N HIS A 92 0.94 6.04 -3.51
CA HIS A 92 0.94 5.05 -4.59
C HIS A 92 0.51 3.68 -4.07
N PHE A 93 -0.29 2.92 -4.87
CA PHE A 93 -0.89 1.67 -4.40
C PHE A 93 -1.18 0.67 -5.55
N PRO A 94 -0.15 0.12 -6.21
CA PRO A 94 -0.33 -0.83 -7.29
C PRO A 94 -0.91 -2.17 -6.80
N LEU A 95 -1.76 -2.79 -7.63
CA LEU A 95 -2.20 -4.16 -7.42
C LEU A 95 -1.19 -5.12 -8.05
N LEU A 96 -0.59 -5.98 -7.23
CA LEU A 96 0.58 -6.78 -7.56
C LEU A 96 0.27 -8.28 -7.54
N SER A 97 1.06 -9.08 -8.25
CA SER A 97 0.96 -10.54 -8.23
C SER A 97 1.35 -11.11 -6.86
N ALA A 98 0.51 -11.97 -6.29
CA ALA A 98 0.82 -12.64 -5.02
C ALA A 98 2.02 -13.60 -5.10
N ARG A 99 2.33 -14.14 -6.30
CA ARG A 99 3.36 -15.17 -6.50
C ARG A 99 4.79 -14.66 -6.34
N ARG A 100 5.03 -13.39 -6.69
CA ARG A 100 6.38 -12.84 -6.70
C ARG A 100 6.80 -12.39 -5.30
N HIS A 101 8.11 -12.50 -5.00
CA HIS A 101 8.70 -11.89 -3.80
C HIS A 101 8.60 -10.36 -3.86
N ASP A 102 8.63 -9.70 -2.70
CA ASP A 102 8.42 -8.26 -2.59
C ASP A 102 9.46 -7.46 -3.35
N ILE A 103 10.72 -7.90 -3.36
CA ILE A 103 11.81 -7.28 -4.13
C ILE A 103 11.49 -7.17 -5.64
N ASN A 104 10.80 -8.16 -6.21
CA ASN A 104 10.43 -8.14 -7.63
C ASN A 104 9.31 -7.14 -7.96
N HIS A 105 8.75 -6.50 -6.95
CA HIS A 105 7.74 -5.45 -7.06
C HIS A 105 8.30 -4.06 -6.79
N LEU A 106 9.58 -3.96 -6.45
CA LEU A 106 10.22 -2.71 -6.06
C LEU A 106 10.01 -1.62 -7.11
N GLY A 107 10.31 -1.89 -8.38
CA GLY A 107 10.13 -0.92 -9.46
C GLY A 107 8.69 -0.38 -9.56
N SER A 108 7.67 -1.27 -9.41
CA SER A 108 6.26 -0.84 -9.42
C SER A 108 5.88 0.00 -8.19
N LEU A 109 6.57 -0.18 -7.05
CA LEU A 109 6.30 0.57 -5.83
C LEU A 109 6.90 1.97 -5.85
N ILE A 110 8.08 2.13 -6.46
CA ILE A 110 8.81 3.39 -6.50
C ILE A 110 8.67 4.13 -7.83
N GLU A 111 7.83 3.64 -8.73
CA GLU A 111 7.58 4.28 -10.02
C GLU A 111 7.31 5.78 -9.89
N GLY A 112 8.08 6.59 -10.65
CA GLY A 112 7.95 8.04 -10.67
C GLY A 112 8.29 8.76 -9.35
N PHE A 113 9.04 8.11 -8.45
CA PHE A 113 9.44 8.71 -7.18
C PHE A 113 10.96 8.90 -7.11
N SER A 114 11.40 10.07 -6.70
CA SER A 114 12.79 10.41 -6.39
C SER A 114 12.90 10.81 -4.93
N GLY A 115 13.84 10.21 -4.19
CA GLY A 115 14.05 10.50 -2.77
C GLY A 115 14.41 9.27 -1.95
N THR A 116 14.13 9.33 -0.65
CA THR A 116 14.47 8.27 0.30
C THR A 116 13.31 7.31 0.51
N VAL A 117 13.56 6.02 0.36
CA VAL A 117 12.56 4.95 0.48
C VAL A 117 12.92 3.99 1.61
N PRO A 118 12.41 4.20 2.84
CA PRO A 118 12.46 3.20 3.89
C PRO A 118 11.63 1.97 3.53
N ALA A 119 12.25 0.80 3.58
CA ALA A 119 11.60 -0.47 3.24
C ALA A 119 11.95 -1.57 4.25
N ASP A 120 11.22 -2.69 4.23
CA ASP A 120 11.55 -3.85 5.05
C ASP A 120 12.67 -4.70 4.42
N LYS A 121 13.21 -5.65 5.20
CA LYS A 121 14.28 -6.58 4.78
C LYS A 121 13.93 -7.39 3.53
N GLY A 122 12.66 -7.56 3.22
CA GLY A 122 12.18 -8.22 2.00
C GLY A 122 12.58 -7.51 0.70
N PHE A 123 12.97 -6.23 0.81
CA PHE A 123 13.44 -5.40 -0.30
C PHE A 123 14.95 -5.23 -0.36
N LEU A 124 15.70 -5.96 0.48
CA LEU A 124 17.17 -5.87 0.52
C LEU A 124 17.80 -6.52 -0.70
N ASP A 125 18.34 -5.72 -1.60
CA ASP A 125 19.09 -6.13 -2.79
C ASP A 125 20.04 -5.00 -3.22
N ALA A 126 21.34 -5.20 -3.05
CA ALA A 126 22.35 -4.16 -3.33
C ALA A 126 22.37 -3.73 -4.81
N TYR A 127 22.11 -4.65 -5.74
CA TYR A 127 22.05 -4.33 -7.16
C TYR A 127 20.84 -3.44 -7.47
N GLN A 128 19.68 -3.77 -6.94
CA GLN A 128 18.47 -2.96 -7.10
C GLN A 128 18.62 -1.58 -6.44
N GLU A 129 19.24 -1.52 -5.27
CA GLU A 129 19.49 -0.24 -4.57
C GLU A 129 20.37 0.69 -5.42
N GLN A 130 21.47 0.17 -5.99
CA GLN A 130 22.33 0.95 -6.88
C GLN A 130 21.59 1.36 -8.15
N LEU A 131 20.91 0.44 -8.83
CA LEU A 131 20.20 0.66 -10.08
C LEU A 131 19.18 1.80 -9.95
N TRP A 132 18.33 1.77 -8.91
CA TRP A 132 17.29 2.76 -8.73
C TRP A 132 17.84 4.13 -8.27
N ASN A 133 18.97 4.13 -7.58
CA ASN A 133 19.67 5.36 -7.28
C ASN A 133 20.23 6.03 -8.56
N GLU A 134 20.78 5.25 -9.49
CA GLU A 134 21.31 5.78 -10.76
C GLU A 134 20.20 6.24 -11.71
N ILE A 135 19.10 5.48 -11.85
CA ILE A 135 18.03 5.75 -12.82
C ILE A 135 17.16 6.94 -12.42
N GLN A 136 16.78 7.04 -11.15
CA GLN A 136 15.80 8.05 -10.71
C GLN A 136 16.13 8.74 -9.38
N ASN A 137 17.39 8.67 -8.95
CA ASN A 137 17.85 9.26 -7.69
C ASN A 137 17.00 8.79 -6.48
N THR A 138 16.73 7.48 -6.41
CA THR A 138 15.96 6.87 -5.32
C THR A 138 16.88 6.09 -4.39
N GLN A 139 17.02 6.56 -3.15
CA GLN A 139 17.80 5.90 -2.11
C GLN A 139 16.92 4.94 -1.30
N ILE A 140 17.10 3.63 -1.49
CA ILE A 140 16.38 2.60 -0.74
C ILE A 140 17.12 2.33 0.55
N ILE A 141 16.42 2.29 1.68
CA ILE A 141 17.00 2.06 3.00
C ILE A 141 16.31 0.88 3.65
N THR A 142 17.03 -0.22 3.76
CA THR A 142 16.57 -1.45 4.39
C THR A 142 17.33 -1.75 5.67
N PRO A 143 16.74 -2.45 6.66
CA PRO A 143 17.50 -2.98 7.78
C PRO A 143 18.44 -4.07 7.32
N THR A 144 19.67 -4.02 7.79
CA THR A 144 20.70 -5.01 7.47
C THR A 144 20.43 -6.37 8.10
N ARG A 145 20.98 -7.41 7.50
CA ARG A 145 21.01 -8.77 8.08
C ARG A 145 22.12 -8.85 9.12
N LYS A 146 22.00 -9.77 10.09
CA LYS A 146 22.96 -9.93 11.21
C LYS A 146 24.41 -10.17 10.76
N ASN A 147 24.61 -10.70 9.56
CA ASN A 147 25.93 -11.09 9.01
C ASN A 147 26.49 -10.07 7.98
N MET A 148 25.93 -8.86 7.90
CA MET A 148 26.44 -7.82 7.00
C MET A 148 27.29 -6.83 7.79
N GLU A 149 28.49 -6.53 7.27
CA GLU A 149 29.27 -5.40 7.73
C GLU A 149 28.56 -4.10 7.39
N ILE A 150 28.42 -3.23 8.37
CA ILE A 150 27.64 -2.00 8.26
C ILE A 150 28.52 -0.83 8.64
N SER A 151 28.53 0.20 7.81
CA SER A 151 29.16 1.47 8.16
C SER A 151 28.40 2.19 9.28
N SER A 152 29.09 3.01 10.07
CA SER A 152 28.47 3.81 11.13
C SER A 152 27.38 4.75 10.59
N GLU A 153 27.51 5.20 9.35
CA GLU A 153 26.54 6.06 8.66
C GLU A 153 25.27 5.31 8.31
N GLN A 154 25.38 4.09 7.77
CA GLN A 154 24.24 3.23 7.49
C GLN A 154 23.46 2.90 8.76
N VAL A 155 24.14 2.64 9.89
CA VAL A 155 23.47 2.41 11.18
C VAL A 155 22.63 3.61 11.61
N LYS A 156 23.18 4.85 11.48
CA LYS A 156 22.46 6.07 11.79
C LYS A 156 21.22 6.24 10.89
N LEU A 157 21.38 5.99 9.60
CA LEU A 157 20.32 6.10 8.62
C LEU A 157 19.18 5.12 8.87
N VAL A 158 19.50 3.84 9.12
CA VAL A 158 18.52 2.79 9.48
C VAL A 158 17.77 3.15 10.78
N LYS A 159 18.47 3.69 11.79
CA LYS A 159 17.82 4.16 13.03
C LYS A 159 16.85 5.31 12.76
N LYS A 160 17.23 6.27 11.94
CA LYS A 160 16.41 7.44 11.56
C LYS A 160 15.14 7.01 10.80
N THR A 161 15.25 6.00 9.94
CA THR A 161 14.12 5.52 9.12
C THR A 161 13.19 4.54 9.83
N LYS A 162 13.59 4.01 10.99
CA LYS A 162 12.80 3.03 11.77
C LYS A 162 11.39 3.53 12.11
N TYR A 163 11.24 4.81 12.41
CA TYR A 163 9.96 5.43 12.72
C TYR A 163 9.01 5.38 11.50
N TRP A 164 9.50 5.75 10.32
CA TRP A 164 8.69 5.78 9.10
C TRP A 164 8.27 4.38 8.65
N ARG A 165 9.12 3.37 8.89
CA ARG A 165 8.74 1.98 8.66
C ARG A 165 7.58 1.53 9.57
N LYS A 166 7.54 1.96 10.82
CA LYS A 166 6.40 1.70 11.70
C LYS A 166 5.12 2.37 11.22
N LEU A 167 5.21 3.54 10.59
CA LEU A 167 4.03 4.22 10.05
C LEU A 167 3.33 3.38 8.98
N ILE A 168 4.08 2.75 8.07
CA ILE A 168 3.46 1.93 7.02
C ILE A 168 2.78 0.68 7.61
N GLU A 169 3.34 0.09 8.67
CA GLU A 169 2.69 -0.99 9.42
C GLU A 169 1.35 -0.51 10.02
N THR A 170 1.31 0.70 10.58
CA THR A 170 0.08 1.32 11.10
C THR A 170 -0.96 1.53 9.99
N VAL A 171 -0.56 2.05 8.83
CA VAL A 171 -1.44 2.22 7.68
C VAL A 171 -1.98 0.87 7.20
N GLY A 172 -1.13 -0.15 7.09
CA GLY A 172 -1.51 -1.52 6.74
C GLY A 172 -2.53 -2.12 7.72
N SER A 173 -2.33 -1.89 9.03
CA SER A 173 -3.27 -2.31 10.08
C SER A 173 -4.62 -1.58 9.94
N GLN A 174 -4.62 -0.25 9.78
CA GLN A 174 -5.85 0.53 9.57
C GLN A 174 -6.62 0.06 8.33
N LEU A 175 -5.94 -0.18 7.20
CA LEU A 175 -6.56 -0.72 6.00
C LEU A 175 -7.18 -2.10 6.23
N THR A 176 -6.54 -2.95 7.03
CA THR A 176 -6.99 -4.32 7.29
C THR A 176 -8.13 -4.34 8.30
N GLU A 177 -8.00 -3.65 9.42
CA GLU A 177 -8.90 -3.74 10.56
C GLU A 177 -10.10 -2.77 10.41
N ARG A 178 -9.83 -1.49 10.18
CA ARG A 178 -10.87 -0.47 10.08
C ARG A 178 -11.57 -0.49 8.72
N PHE A 179 -10.81 -0.46 7.63
CA PHE A 179 -11.36 -0.45 6.28
C PHE A 179 -11.63 -1.84 5.71
N GLN A 180 -11.20 -2.93 6.39
CA GLN A 180 -11.43 -4.33 6.02
C GLN A 180 -11.05 -4.61 4.55
N ILE A 181 -9.89 -4.10 4.11
CA ILE A 181 -9.46 -4.21 2.70
C ILE A 181 -9.25 -5.66 2.27
N THR A 182 -8.99 -6.57 3.19
CA THR A 182 -8.82 -8.01 2.95
C THR A 182 -10.15 -8.77 2.84
N LYS A 183 -11.29 -8.13 3.18
CA LYS A 183 -12.62 -8.77 3.18
C LYS A 183 -13.49 -8.31 2.01
N ILE A 184 -12.92 -8.31 0.79
CA ILE A 184 -13.64 -7.89 -0.41
C ILE A 184 -14.25 -9.11 -1.09
N LYS A 185 -15.60 -9.13 -1.21
CA LYS A 185 -16.36 -10.16 -1.92
C LYS A 185 -16.94 -9.57 -3.20
N VAL A 186 -16.42 -9.97 -4.35
CA VAL A 186 -16.84 -9.52 -5.69
C VAL A 186 -16.74 -10.67 -6.69
N LYS A 187 -17.29 -10.48 -7.89
CA LYS A 187 -17.34 -11.51 -8.94
C LYS A 187 -16.26 -11.33 -10.02
N ASP A 188 -15.66 -10.14 -10.14
CA ASP A 188 -14.68 -9.81 -11.18
C ASP A 188 -13.63 -8.81 -10.71
N LEU A 189 -12.56 -8.65 -11.51
CA LEU A 189 -11.41 -7.83 -11.19
C LEU A 189 -11.76 -6.33 -11.15
N TRP A 190 -12.63 -5.86 -12.07
CA TRP A 190 -13.00 -4.46 -12.13
C TRP A 190 -13.71 -4.00 -10.84
N HIS A 191 -14.69 -4.76 -10.35
CA HIS A 191 -15.34 -4.48 -9.07
C HIS A 191 -14.37 -4.64 -7.88
N TYR A 192 -13.41 -5.57 -7.97
CA TYR A 192 -12.38 -5.74 -6.95
C TYR A 192 -11.52 -4.50 -6.80
N GLN A 193 -10.95 -4.02 -7.91
CA GLN A 193 -10.15 -2.81 -7.95
C GLN A 193 -10.94 -1.60 -7.45
N ASN A 194 -12.18 -1.41 -7.91
CA ASN A 194 -13.04 -0.32 -7.44
C ASN A 194 -13.25 -0.31 -5.94
N ARG A 195 -13.40 -1.48 -5.32
CA ARG A 195 -13.56 -1.58 -3.87
C ARG A 195 -12.25 -1.30 -3.13
N ILE A 196 -11.11 -1.70 -3.68
CA ILE A 196 -9.80 -1.32 -3.16
C ILE A 196 -9.65 0.20 -3.21
N PHE A 197 -9.85 0.82 -4.37
CA PHE A 197 -9.78 2.27 -4.55
C PHE A 197 -10.64 3.03 -3.53
N ARG A 198 -11.87 2.60 -3.35
CA ARG A 198 -12.78 3.25 -2.39
C ARG A 198 -12.25 3.20 -0.95
N LYS A 199 -11.68 2.06 -0.53
CA LYS A 199 -11.13 1.90 0.82
C LYS A 199 -9.86 2.73 1.02
N ILE A 200 -9.00 2.80 0.02
CA ILE A 200 -7.81 3.65 0.03
C ILE A 200 -8.21 5.12 0.06
N LEU A 201 -9.13 5.54 -0.80
CA LEU A 201 -9.64 6.92 -0.80
C LEU A 201 -10.26 7.28 0.56
N SER A 202 -11.05 6.39 1.17
CA SER A 202 -11.62 6.64 2.50
C SER A 202 -10.53 6.84 3.57
N HIS A 203 -9.44 6.08 3.52
CA HIS A 203 -8.29 6.28 4.40
C HIS A 203 -7.63 7.64 4.13
N THR A 204 -7.37 7.97 2.85
CA THR A 204 -6.74 9.23 2.45
C THR A 204 -7.58 10.45 2.85
N VAL A 205 -8.91 10.38 2.68
CA VAL A 205 -9.84 11.44 3.15
C VAL A 205 -9.69 11.65 4.65
N GLY A 206 -9.68 10.58 5.44
CA GLY A 206 -9.51 10.68 6.89
C GLY A 206 -8.18 11.32 7.28
N VAL A 207 -7.08 10.90 6.66
CA VAL A 207 -5.75 11.50 6.90
C VAL A 207 -5.73 12.97 6.47
N PHE A 208 -6.33 13.30 5.32
CA PHE A 208 -6.41 14.67 4.81
C PHE A 208 -7.17 15.60 5.76
N ILE A 209 -8.36 15.18 6.24
CA ILE A 209 -9.17 15.96 7.20
C ILE A 209 -8.37 16.20 8.49
N ASN A 210 -7.69 15.17 9.02
CA ASN A 210 -6.86 15.34 10.21
C ASN A 210 -5.72 16.35 10.00
N ILE A 211 -5.06 16.32 8.84
CA ILE A 211 -4.01 17.30 8.49
C ILE A 211 -4.59 18.71 8.45
N GLN A 212 -5.74 18.92 7.80
CA GLN A 212 -6.39 20.22 7.69
C GLN A 212 -6.82 20.78 9.04
N ASN A 213 -7.22 19.90 9.96
CA ASN A 213 -7.63 20.28 11.32
C ASN A 213 -6.46 20.38 12.31
N GLY A 214 -5.21 20.20 11.87
CA GLY A 214 -4.04 20.22 12.76
C GLY A 214 -3.94 19.01 13.70
N ASN A 215 -4.70 17.95 13.46
CA ASN A 215 -4.67 16.71 14.23
C ASN A 215 -3.53 15.79 13.78
N LYS A 216 -3.21 14.77 14.61
CA LYS A 216 -2.28 13.71 14.18
C LYS A 216 -2.86 12.95 12.98
N PRO A 217 -2.17 12.89 11.83
CA PRO A 217 -2.74 12.42 10.58
C PRO A 217 -3.41 11.04 10.65
N LEU A 218 -2.77 10.07 11.31
CA LEU A 218 -3.26 8.69 11.42
C LEU A 218 -4.23 8.44 12.59
N GLN A 219 -4.63 9.47 13.34
CA GLN A 219 -5.58 9.34 14.44
C GLN A 219 -7.03 9.37 13.95
N LEU A 220 -7.40 8.36 13.13
CA LEU A 220 -8.69 8.31 12.44
C LEU A 220 -9.88 8.12 13.40
N ALA A 221 -9.68 7.69 14.65
CA ALA A 221 -10.74 7.54 15.63
C ALA A 221 -11.44 8.87 15.96
N LEU A 222 -10.73 10.00 15.89
CA LEU A 222 -11.29 11.33 16.12
C LEU A 222 -12.40 11.70 15.11
N LEU A 223 -12.45 11.05 13.96
CA LEU A 223 -13.48 11.32 12.95
C LEU A 223 -14.82 10.66 13.28
N ASP A 224 -14.85 9.68 14.17
CA ASP A 224 -16.09 9.01 14.60
C ASP A 224 -16.90 9.86 15.59
N GLU A 225 -16.26 10.87 16.20
CA GLU A 225 -16.89 11.78 17.16
C GLU A 225 -17.58 13.00 16.48
N VAL A 226 -17.36 13.16 15.17
CA VAL A 226 -17.82 14.33 14.40
C VAL A 226 -19.09 14.01 13.57
N ILE A 227 -19.55 12.76 13.56
CA ILE A 227 -20.74 12.27 12.85
C ILE A 227 -21.83 11.91 13.84
#